data_cf1e9ccb44562d1c595d1c596d9c3eba
#
_entry.id   cf1e9ccb44562d1c595d1c596d9c3eba
#
_cell.length_a   1.000
_cell.length_b   1.000
_cell.length_c   1.000
_cell.angle_alpha   90.00
_cell.angle_beta   90.00
_cell.angle_gamma   90.00
#
_symmetry.space_group_name_H-M   'P 1'
#
loop_
_entity.id
_entity.type
_entity.pdbx_description
1 polymer ?
#
loop_
_entity_poly.entity_id
_entity_poly.type
_entity_poly.pdbx_seq_one_letter_code
_entity_poly.pdbx_strand_id
1 'polypeptide(L)'
;MALAHDRKMKAIVQDGYGSPDVLELRAIETPVVGDNQVLVRVRGASVNAADWHLLQRLPHLVGRMLGMPRSRVRGGDVAGHVEAVGKNVRRFRPGDEVFGVGIGTFAEYATAFEDRLAPKPRNLTFVQAAAIPIAGFTALQGLRDKAHLQPGQRVLIYGAGGGVGRSPSRSPSRSGRTSPP
;
A
#
# COMPACT_ATOMS: atom_id res chain seq x y z
N MET A 1 -13.04 -16.79 20.64
CA MET A 1 -11.72 -17.42 20.39
C MET A 1 -10.71 -16.30 20.37
N ALA A 2 -9.96 -16.10 21.47
CA ALA A 2 -8.97 -15.02 21.60
C ALA A 2 -7.81 -15.30 20.65
N LEU A 3 -7.63 -14.45 19.65
CA LEU A 3 -6.51 -14.50 18.72
C LEU A 3 -5.22 -14.10 19.46
N ALA A 4 -4.24 -14.95 19.36
CA ALA A 4 -2.94 -14.95 20.02
C ALA A 4 -2.29 -13.57 20.11
N HIS A 5 -2.32 -12.99 21.31
CA HIS A 5 -1.62 -11.74 21.68
C HIS A 5 -0.11 -11.93 21.87
N ASP A 6 0.44 -13.12 21.60
CA ASP A 6 1.79 -13.51 22.00
C ASP A 6 2.70 -13.88 20.80
N ARG A 7 2.30 -13.51 19.59
CA ARG A 7 3.09 -13.83 18.39
C ARG A 7 3.96 -12.66 17.98
N LYS A 8 5.28 -12.83 18.09
CA LYS A 8 6.25 -11.87 17.55
C LYS A 8 6.37 -12.03 16.03
N MET A 9 6.56 -10.91 15.34
CA MET A 9 6.82 -10.82 13.92
C MET A 9 8.08 -9.99 13.64
N LYS A 10 8.74 -10.24 12.53
CA LYS A 10 9.82 -9.38 12.03
C LYS A 10 9.23 -8.16 11.33
N ALA A 11 9.79 -6.98 11.63
CA ALA A 11 9.39 -5.73 11.01
C ALA A 11 10.57 -4.78 10.87
N ILE A 12 10.52 -3.92 9.85
CA ILE A 12 11.44 -2.78 9.73
C ILE A 12 10.89 -1.64 10.57
N VAL A 13 11.60 -1.31 11.65
CA VAL A 13 11.20 -0.30 12.63
C VAL A 13 12.00 0.97 12.43
N GLN A 14 11.33 2.10 12.55
CA GLN A 14 11.91 3.45 12.51
C GLN A 14 11.66 4.15 13.86
N ASP A 15 12.69 4.34 14.65
CA ASP A 15 12.61 5.06 15.94
C ASP A 15 12.99 6.54 15.82
N GLY A 16 13.71 6.92 14.77
CA GLY A 16 14.14 8.30 14.49
C GLY A 16 13.82 8.72 13.06
N TYR A 17 14.22 9.93 12.73
CA TYR A 17 14.18 10.46 11.36
C TYR A 17 15.60 10.62 10.84
N GLY A 18 15.83 10.47 9.54
CA GLY A 18 17.13 10.67 8.93
C GLY A 18 17.37 9.82 7.68
N SER A 19 18.61 9.35 7.53
CA SER A 19 18.99 8.43 6.46
C SER A 19 18.38 7.04 6.67
N PRO A 20 18.44 6.14 5.67
CA PRO A 20 18.00 4.75 5.83
C PRO A 20 18.65 3.99 6.99
N ASP A 21 19.77 4.47 7.51
CA ASP A 21 20.49 3.85 8.62
C ASP A 21 19.71 3.85 9.96
N VAL A 22 18.64 4.67 10.05
CA VAL A 22 17.74 4.65 11.21
C VAL A 22 16.73 3.49 11.17
N LEU A 23 16.71 2.71 10.08
CA LEU A 23 15.82 1.56 9.92
C LEU A 23 16.45 0.31 10.48
N GLU A 24 15.74 -0.39 11.35
CA GLU A 24 16.23 -1.61 11.98
C GLU A 24 15.24 -2.76 11.81
N LEU A 25 15.76 -3.94 11.49
CA LEU A 25 14.95 -5.16 11.52
C LEU A 25 14.83 -5.65 12.96
N ARG A 26 13.62 -5.66 13.49
CA ARG A 26 13.31 -6.07 14.87
C ARG A 26 12.19 -7.09 14.94
N ALA A 27 12.21 -7.86 16.02
CA ALA A 27 11.06 -8.67 16.42
C ALA A 27 10.15 -7.82 17.30
N ILE A 28 8.91 -7.60 16.85
CA ILE A 28 7.88 -6.84 17.54
C ILE A 28 6.60 -7.66 17.67
N GLU A 29 5.64 -7.22 18.47
CA GLU A 29 4.35 -7.86 18.57
C GLU A 29 3.54 -7.73 17.27
N THR A 30 2.84 -8.79 16.90
CA THR A 30 1.90 -8.77 15.78
C THR A 30 0.76 -7.77 16.09
N PRO A 31 0.35 -6.91 15.13
CA PRO A 31 -0.66 -5.91 15.40
C PRO A 31 -2.01 -6.55 15.71
N VAL A 32 -2.73 -5.95 16.64
CA VAL A 32 -4.10 -6.32 16.98
C VAL A 32 -5.05 -5.83 15.90
N VAL A 33 -5.94 -6.70 15.46
CA VAL A 33 -6.95 -6.37 14.44
C VAL A 33 -8.06 -5.53 15.04
N GLY A 34 -8.27 -4.34 14.51
CA GLY A 34 -9.43 -3.52 14.86
C GLY A 34 -10.74 -4.05 14.23
N ASP A 35 -11.87 -3.61 14.75
CA ASP A 35 -13.20 -4.09 14.36
C ASP A 35 -13.49 -4.04 12.85
N ASN A 36 -12.97 -3.02 12.16
CA ASN A 36 -13.16 -2.79 10.71
C ASN A 36 -11.89 -3.09 9.90
N GLN A 37 -10.93 -3.82 10.49
CA GLN A 37 -9.63 -4.08 9.88
C GLN A 37 -9.46 -5.55 9.52
N VAL A 38 -8.57 -5.76 8.59
CA VAL A 38 -8.08 -7.06 8.13
C VAL A 38 -6.61 -7.17 8.53
N LEU A 39 -6.20 -8.27 9.14
CA LEU A 39 -4.80 -8.63 9.31
C LEU A 39 -4.34 -9.37 8.06
N VAL A 40 -3.34 -8.83 7.41
CA VAL A 40 -2.76 -9.42 6.20
C VAL A 40 -1.39 -10.00 6.53
N ARG A 41 -1.18 -11.29 6.25
CA ARG A 41 0.15 -11.90 6.19
C ARG A 41 0.81 -11.46 4.90
N VAL A 42 1.80 -10.57 5.02
CA VAL A 42 2.43 -9.89 3.89
C VAL A 42 3.26 -10.87 3.05
N ARG A 43 3.04 -10.85 1.74
CA ARG A 43 3.80 -11.61 0.73
C ARG A 43 4.54 -10.69 -0.22
N GLY A 44 4.14 -9.43 -0.28
CA GLY A 44 4.79 -8.36 -1.02
C GLY A 44 4.39 -7.00 -0.48
N ALA A 45 5.33 -6.08 -0.50
CA ALA A 45 5.15 -4.68 -0.20
C ALA A 45 5.96 -3.85 -1.21
N SER A 46 5.64 -2.58 -1.39
CA SER A 46 6.42 -1.69 -2.26
C SER A 46 6.87 -0.45 -1.52
N VAL A 47 8.02 0.10 -1.94
CA VAL A 47 8.56 1.36 -1.45
C VAL A 47 8.09 2.49 -2.36
N ASN A 48 7.52 3.53 -1.78
CA ASN A 48 7.02 4.71 -2.47
C ASN A 48 7.80 5.97 -2.09
N ALA A 49 7.73 7.01 -2.90
CA ALA A 49 8.33 8.31 -2.58
C ALA A 49 7.82 8.87 -1.23
N ALA A 50 6.57 8.56 -0.86
CA ALA A 50 6.00 8.95 0.43
C ALA A 50 6.76 8.32 1.62
N ASP A 51 7.20 7.08 1.50
CA ASP A 51 7.98 6.41 2.55
C ASP A 51 9.31 7.12 2.79
N TRP A 52 9.97 7.57 1.72
CA TRP A 52 11.19 8.36 1.79
C TRP A 52 10.98 9.71 2.50
N HIS A 53 9.92 10.45 2.15
CA HIS A 53 9.60 11.72 2.81
C HIS A 53 9.27 11.52 4.29
N LEU A 54 8.58 10.44 4.64
CA LEU A 54 8.27 10.09 6.02
C LEU A 54 9.52 9.68 6.81
N LEU A 55 10.52 9.10 6.15
CA LEU A 55 11.79 8.74 6.75
C LEU A 55 12.63 9.99 7.08
N GLN A 56 12.68 10.97 6.18
CA GLN A 56 13.57 12.13 6.31
C GLN A 56 13.07 13.23 7.24
N ARG A 57 11.82 13.44 7.44
CA ARG A 57 11.14 14.36 8.37
C ARG A 57 9.90 15.02 7.76
N LEU A 58 8.75 14.47 8.02
CA LEU A 58 7.57 15.34 8.14
C LEU A 58 7.54 15.85 9.59
N PRO A 59 7.44 17.16 9.85
CA PRO A 59 7.23 17.65 11.21
C PRO A 59 6.06 16.89 11.84
N HIS A 60 6.20 16.43 13.09
CA HIS A 60 5.15 15.66 13.81
C HIS A 60 3.78 16.34 13.72
N LEU A 61 3.75 17.67 13.65
CA LEU A 61 2.53 18.46 13.52
C LEU A 61 1.84 18.24 12.17
N VAL A 62 2.59 18.15 11.07
CA VAL A 62 2.06 17.93 9.72
C VAL A 62 1.55 16.50 9.56
N GLY A 63 2.29 15.50 10.05
CA GLY A 63 1.83 14.11 10.06
C GLY A 63 0.54 13.91 10.85
N ARG A 64 0.39 14.63 11.99
CA ARG A 64 -0.82 14.63 12.80
C ARG A 64 -2.00 15.33 12.10
N MET A 65 -1.77 16.44 11.42
CA MET A 65 -2.80 17.13 10.62
C MET A 65 -3.27 16.28 9.43
N LEU A 66 -2.39 15.48 8.86
CA LEU A 66 -2.70 14.56 7.76
C LEU A 66 -3.29 13.21 8.22
N GLY A 67 -3.54 13.03 9.52
CA GLY A 67 -4.12 11.79 10.07
C GLY A 67 -3.23 10.56 9.90
N MET A 68 -1.91 10.75 9.75
CA MET A 68 -0.98 9.64 9.56
C MET A 68 -0.85 8.79 10.83
N PRO A 69 -0.92 7.46 10.73
CA PRO A 69 -0.78 6.59 11.89
C PRO A 69 0.62 6.72 12.51
N ARG A 70 0.68 6.68 13.85
CA ARG A 70 1.93 6.71 14.64
C ARG A 70 2.70 5.40 14.60
N SER A 71 2.52 4.58 13.57
CA SER A 71 3.25 3.32 13.47
C SER A 71 4.75 3.58 13.35
N ARG A 72 5.53 2.86 14.16
CA ARG A 72 6.99 2.79 14.00
C ARG A 72 7.38 1.94 12.80
N VAL A 73 6.48 1.10 12.31
CA VAL A 73 6.67 0.31 11.09
C VAL A 73 6.12 1.10 9.90
N ARG A 74 6.93 1.27 8.89
CA ARG A 74 6.58 1.99 7.67
C ARG A 74 5.98 1.06 6.60
N GLY A 75 5.65 1.65 5.44
CA GLY A 75 5.06 0.97 4.30
C GLY A 75 3.55 1.14 4.22
N GLY A 76 3.08 1.32 2.99
CA GLY A 76 1.65 1.52 2.68
C GLY A 76 1.11 0.43 1.75
N ASP A 77 1.83 0.09 0.69
CA ASP A 77 1.38 -0.93 -0.25
C ASP A 77 1.55 -2.34 0.31
N VAL A 78 0.54 -3.18 0.09
CA VAL A 78 0.54 -4.57 0.54
C VAL A 78 -0.13 -5.50 -0.46
N ALA A 79 0.40 -6.70 -0.58
CA ALA A 79 -0.28 -7.86 -1.13
C ALA A 79 0.04 -9.09 -0.28
N GLY A 80 -0.96 -9.92 0.00
CA GLY A 80 -0.77 -11.07 0.89
C GLY A 80 -2.05 -11.87 1.09
N HIS A 81 -2.03 -12.71 2.11
CA HIS A 81 -3.19 -13.49 2.52
C HIS A 81 -3.84 -12.87 3.74
N VAL A 82 -5.14 -12.87 3.78
CA VAL A 82 -5.91 -12.54 4.97
C VAL A 82 -5.61 -13.58 6.04
N GLU A 83 -5.08 -13.15 7.18
CA GLU A 83 -4.81 -14.01 8.35
C GLU A 83 -5.99 -13.99 9.33
N ALA A 84 -6.53 -12.79 9.58
CA ALA A 84 -7.66 -12.58 10.47
C ALA A 84 -8.46 -11.35 10.05
N VAL A 85 -9.71 -11.28 10.50
CA VAL A 85 -10.62 -10.16 10.21
C VAL A 85 -11.28 -9.66 11.48
N GLY A 86 -11.53 -8.35 11.57
CA GLY A 86 -12.32 -7.73 12.62
C GLY A 86 -13.80 -8.10 12.51
N LYS A 87 -14.53 -7.90 13.59
CA LYS A 87 -15.94 -8.34 13.71
C LYS A 87 -16.91 -7.70 12.71
N ASN A 88 -16.57 -6.51 12.19
CA ASN A 88 -17.41 -5.76 11.24
C ASN A 88 -17.04 -6.03 9.77
N VAL A 89 -15.93 -6.72 9.50
CA VAL A 89 -15.48 -7.05 8.14
C VAL A 89 -16.45 -8.05 7.51
N ARG A 90 -16.86 -7.78 6.25
CA ARG A 90 -17.83 -8.60 5.51
C ARG A 90 -17.34 -9.08 4.15
N ARG A 91 -16.36 -8.39 3.57
CA ARG A 91 -15.89 -8.63 2.19
C ARG A 91 -14.80 -9.69 2.10
N PHE A 92 -14.10 -9.95 3.21
CA PHE A 92 -12.94 -10.83 3.25
C PHE A 92 -13.04 -11.83 4.39
N ARG A 93 -12.35 -12.96 4.22
CA ARG A 93 -12.22 -14.03 5.21
C ARG A 93 -10.78 -14.55 5.24
N PRO A 94 -10.33 -15.20 6.32
CA PRO A 94 -9.02 -15.84 6.38
C PRO A 94 -8.77 -16.76 5.19
N GLY A 95 -7.57 -16.64 4.60
CA GLY A 95 -7.15 -17.35 3.40
C GLY A 95 -7.30 -16.59 2.08
N ASP A 96 -8.13 -15.53 2.02
CA ASP A 96 -8.30 -14.76 0.80
C ASP A 96 -6.97 -14.07 0.38
N GLU A 97 -6.72 -14.04 -0.93
CA GLU A 97 -5.61 -13.28 -1.51
C GLU A 97 -6.04 -11.84 -1.78
N VAL A 98 -5.35 -10.89 -1.16
CA VAL A 98 -5.69 -9.46 -1.23
C VAL A 98 -4.50 -8.60 -1.60
N PHE A 99 -4.78 -7.40 -2.12
CA PHE A 99 -3.81 -6.32 -2.30
C PHE A 99 -4.49 -4.98 -2.03
N GLY A 100 -3.70 -3.95 -1.73
CA GLY A 100 -4.22 -2.62 -1.45
C GLY A 100 -3.29 -1.79 -0.59
N VAL A 101 -3.88 -0.87 0.21
CA VAL A 101 -3.15 0.02 1.11
C VAL A 101 -3.35 -0.40 2.55
N GLY A 102 -2.24 -0.72 3.23
CA GLY A 102 -2.21 -1.13 4.63
C GLY A 102 -1.45 -0.14 5.51
N ILE A 103 -1.23 -0.54 6.74
CA ILE A 103 -0.52 0.21 7.77
C ILE A 103 0.63 -0.66 8.27
N GLY A 104 1.88 -0.17 8.13
CA GLY A 104 3.06 -0.88 8.62
C GLY A 104 3.40 -2.11 7.77
N THR A 105 3.40 -1.98 6.46
CA THR A 105 3.53 -3.11 5.53
C THR A 105 4.96 -3.63 5.36
N PHE A 106 5.97 -2.94 5.90
CA PHE A 106 7.36 -3.46 5.95
C PHE A 106 7.55 -4.39 7.15
N ALA A 107 6.67 -5.39 7.26
CA ALA A 107 6.62 -6.40 8.30
C ALA A 107 6.02 -7.71 7.78
N GLU A 108 6.10 -8.78 8.58
CA GLU A 108 5.48 -10.07 8.22
C GLU A 108 3.93 -10.00 8.26
N TYR A 109 3.37 -9.12 9.10
CA TYR A 109 1.93 -8.85 9.19
C TYR A 109 1.66 -7.35 9.21
N ALA A 110 0.59 -6.94 8.55
CA ALA A 110 0.12 -5.57 8.50
C ALA A 110 -1.41 -5.51 8.66
N THR A 111 -1.93 -4.41 9.18
CA THR A 111 -3.38 -4.17 9.19
C THR A 111 -3.79 -3.29 8.02
N ALA A 112 -5.01 -3.50 7.52
CA ALA A 112 -5.62 -2.63 6.51
C ALA A 112 -7.11 -2.49 6.80
N PHE A 113 -7.70 -1.36 6.45
CA PHE A 113 -9.14 -1.22 6.44
C PHE A 113 -9.75 -2.00 5.27
N GLU A 114 -10.92 -2.58 5.48
CA GLU A 114 -11.60 -3.42 4.49
C GLU A 114 -11.83 -2.70 3.15
N ASP A 115 -12.18 -1.41 3.20
CA ASP A 115 -12.45 -0.56 2.03
C ASP A 115 -11.20 -0.20 1.22
N ARG A 116 -10.00 -0.40 1.81
CA ARG A 116 -8.71 -0.15 1.15
C ARG A 116 -8.07 -1.39 0.55
N LEU A 117 -8.76 -2.52 0.60
CA LEU A 117 -8.32 -3.78 0.02
C LEU A 117 -9.22 -4.21 -1.13
N ALA A 118 -8.63 -4.92 -2.08
CA ALA A 118 -9.31 -5.62 -3.15
C ALA A 118 -8.78 -7.07 -3.28
N PRO A 119 -9.57 -8.00 -3.84
CA PRO A 119 -9.06 -9.32 -4.20
C PRO A 119 -7.88 -9.19 -5.16
N LYS A 120 -6.81 -9.94 -4.91
CA LYS A 120 -5.63 -9.94 -5.80
C LYS A 120 -6.02 -10.52 -7.17
N PRO A 121 -5.68 -9.84 -8.28
CA PRO A 121 -5.89 -10.42 -9.61
C PRO A 121 -5.16 -11.75 -9.77
N ARG A 122 -5.84 -12.75 -10.32
CA ARG A 122 -5.31 -14.13 -10.45
C ARG A 122 -4.05 -14.21 -11.33
N ASN A 123 -3.94 -13.32 -12.30
CA ASN A 123 -2.82 -13.24 -13.26
C ASN A 123 -1.61 -12.46 -12.74
N LEU A 124 -1.63 -11.97 -11.50
CA LEU A 124 -0.53 -11.25 -10.88
C LEU A 124 0.06 -12.04 -9.72
N THR A 125 1.38 -12.00 -9.60
CA THR A 125 2.07 -12.44 -8.38
C THR A 125 1.83 -11.43 -7.25
N PHE A 126 2.10 -11.81 -6.00
CA PHE A 126 1.99 -10.87 -4.87
C PHE A 126 2.92 -9.67 -5.02
N VAL A 127 4.15 -9.89 -5.53
CA VAL A 127 5.11 -8.81 -5.77
C VAL A 127 4.60 -7.81 -6.81
N GLN A 128 4.02 -8.30 -7.91
CA GLN A 128 3.42 -7.45 -8.92
C GLN A 128 2.20 -6.71 -8.40
N ALA A 129 1.32 -7.38 -7.65
CA ALA A 129 0.14 -6.77 -7.06
C ALA A 129 0.50 -5.69 -6.04
N ALA A 130 1.52 -5.92 -5.20
CA ALA A 130 1.98 -4.94 -4.21
C ALA A 130 2.57 -3.66 -4.84
N ALA A 131 3.03 -3.69 -6.08
CA ALA A 131 3.57 -2.51 -6.77
C ALA A 131 2.50 -1.55 -7.32
N ILE A 132 1.21 -1.89 -7.21
CA ILE A 132 0.13 -1.16 -7.87
C ILE A 132 -0.54 -0.11 -6.99
N PRO A 133 -0.89 -0.35 -5.70
CA PRO A 133 -1.93 0.41 -5.03
C PRO A 133 -1.68 1.92 -5.01
N ILE A 134 -0.67 2.41 -4.31
CA ILE A 134 -0.44 3.86 -4.15
C ILE A 134 -0.16 4.52 -5.51
N ALA A 135 0.73 3.93 -6.31
CA ALA A 135 1.11 4.50 -7.61
C ALA A 135 -0.05 4.46 -8.61
N GLY A 136 -0.75 3.33 -8.71
CA GLY A 136 -1.87 3.13 -9.62
C GLY A 136 -3.08 3.97 -9.24
N PHE A 137 -3.45 4.05 -7.95
CA PHE A 137 -4.53 4.92 -7.49
C PHE A 137 -4.22 6.40 -7.73
N THR A 138 -3.00 6.84 -7.46
CA THR A 138 -2.59 8.23 -7.72
C THR A 138 -2.71 8.57 -9.20
N ALA A 139 -2.24 7.69 -10.08
CA ALA A 139 -2.38 7.87 -11.52
C ALA A 139 -3.84 7.89 -11.98
N LEU A 140 -4.64 6.93 -11.50
CA LEU A 140 -6.07 6.83 -11.85
C LEU A 140 -6.84 8.07 -11.38
N GLN A 141 -6.64 8.51 -10.15
CA GLN A 141 -7.26 9.73 -9.62
C GLN A 141 -6.85 10.97 -10.41
N GLY A 142 -5.56 11.07 -10.80
CA GLY A 142 -5.08 12.17 -11.63
C GLY A 142 -5.79 12.24 -12.98
N LEU A 143 -5.91 11.12 -13.67
CA LEU A 143 -6.50 11.06 -15.02
C LEU A 143 -8.03 11.11 -14.99
N ARG A 144 -8.66 10.30 -14.13
CA ARG A 144 -10.12 10.16 -14.08
C ARG A 144 -10.79 11.28 -13.31
N ASP A 145 -10.33 11.52 -12.06
CA ASP A 145 -11.08 12.34 -11.11
C ASP A 145 -10.68 13.82 -11.16
N LYS A 146 -9.41 14.13 -11.54
CA LYS A 146 -8.92 15.51 -11.64
C LYS A 146 -8.92 16.03 -13.06
N ALA A 147 -8.38 15.27 -14.01
CA ALA A 147 -8.33 15.69 -15.41
C ALA A 147 -9.60 15.37 -16.19
N HIS A 148 -10.51 14.54 -15.65
CA HIS A 148 -11.73 14.09 -16.32
C HIS A 148 -11.49 13.64 -17.77
N LEU A 149 -10.38 12.89 -17.96
CA LEU A 149 -9.88 12.48 -19.26
C LEU A 149 -10.95 11.68 -20.03
N GLN A 150 -11.26 12.14 -21.25
CA GLN A 150 -12.24 11.51 -22.12
C GLN A 150 -11.58 10.64 -23.19
N PRO A 151 -12.28 9.62 -23.72
CA PRO A 151 -11.78 8.83 -24.85
C PRO A 151 -11.36 9.73 -26.02
N GLY A 152 -10.23 9.39 -26.66
CA GLY A 152 -9.72 10.16 -27.79
C GLY A 152 -8.82 11.35 -27.44
N GLN A 153 -8.80 11.83 -26.20
CA GLN A 153 -7.90 12.91 -25.78
C GLN A 153 -6.43 12.45 -25.67
N ARG A 154 -5.51 13.37 -25.91
CA ARG A 154 -4.06 13.14 -25.78
C ARG A 154 -3.59 13.62 -24.43
N VAL A 155 -2.72 12.86 -23.77
CA VAL A 155 -2.14 13.18 -22.47
C VAL A 155 -0.64 13.30 -22.59
N LEU A 156 -0.08 14.38 -22.07
CA LEU A 156 1.36 14.51 -21.85
C LEU A 156 1.65 14.12 -20.39
N ILE A 157 2.53 13.14 -20.20
CA ILE A 157 2.94 12.68 -18.88
C ILE A 157 4.36 13.14 -18.64
N TYR A 158 4.52 14.14 -17.77
CA TYR A 158 5.82 14.56 -17.29
C TYR A 158 6.26 13.67 -16.12
N GLY A 159 7.50 13.20 -16.13
CA GLY A 159 8.00 12.28 -15.10
C GLY A 159 7.56 10.83 -15.28
N ALA A 160 7.33 10.37 -16.52
CA ALA A 160 6.89 9.03 -16.84
C ALA A 160 7.84 7.90 -16.37
N GLY A 161 9.08 8.21 -15.99
CA GLY A 161 10.03 7.24 -15.41
C GLY A 161 9.72 6.83 -13.97
N GLY A 162 8.96 7.63 -13.21
CA GLY A 162 8.56 7.33 -11.84
C GLY A 162 7.41 6.33 -11.73
N GLY A 163 7.15 5.79 -10.53
CA GLY A 163 6.11 4.80 -10.28
C GLY A 163 4.72 5.26 -10.71
N VAL A 164 4.32 6.47 -10.33
CA VAL A 164 3.03 7.06 -10.72
C VAL A 164 2.98 7.31 -12.24
N GLY A 165 4.03 7.89 -12.82
CA GLY A 165 4.05 8.23 -14.25
C GLY A 165 4.02 7.02 -15.19
N ARG A 166 4.57 5.88 -14.77
CA ARG A 166 4.54 4.63 -15.54
C ARG A 166 3.18 3.93 -15.53
N SER A 167 2.36 4.18 -14.52
CA SER A 167 1.05 3.53 -14.37
C SER A 167 0.09 3.87 -15.51
N PRO A 168 -0.10 5.14 -15.93
CA PRO A 168 -0.96 5.49 -17.05
C PRO A 168 -0.49 4.92 -18.39
N SER A 169 0.82 4.88 -18.63
CA SER A 169 1.39 4.39 -19.90
C SER A 169 1.21 2.89 -20.11
N ARG A 170 0.93 2.13 -19.05
CA ARG A 170 0.68 0.68 -19.08
C ARG A 170 -0.80 0.31 -19.05
N SER A 171 -1.69 1.25 -18.78
CA SER A 171 -3.13 0.99 -18.83
C SER A 171 -3.54 0.72 -20.27
N PRO A 172 -4.20 -0.40 -20.59
CA PRO A 172 -4.70 -0.64 -21.93
C PRO A 172 -5.70 0.47 -22.27
N SER A 173 -5.37 1.28 -23.29
CA SER A 173 -6.33 2.23 -23.82
C SER A 173 -7.50 1.44 -24.40
N ARG A 174 -8.73 1.71 -24.00
CA ARG A 174 -9.93 1.22 -24.70
C ARG A 174 -10.03 1.78 -26.12
N SER A 175 -9.13 2.64 -26.55
CA SER A 175 -8.98 3.15 -27.90
C SER A 175 -7.54 2.86 -28.34
N GLY A 176 -7.36 1.90 -29.25
CA GLY A 176 -6.08 1.45 -29.78
C GLY A 176 -5.10 2.58 -30.11
N ARG A 177 -4.18 2.82 -29.19
CA ARG A 177 -3.03 3.69 -29.42
C ARG A 177 -1.75 2.93 -29.19
N THR A 178 -1.05 2.72 -30.25
CA THR A 178 0.36 2.37 -30.30
C THR A 178 1.17 3.54 -29.75
N SER A 179 2.07 3.29 -28.81
CA SER A 179 3.15 4.21 -28.48
C SER A 179 4.03 4.37 -29.73
N PRO A 180 4.41 5.56 -30.17
CA PRO A 180 5.44 5.70 -31.17
C PRO A 180 6.79 5.17 -30.62
N PRO A 181 7.69 4.70 -31.49
CA PRO A 181 8.98 4.12 -31.14
C PRO A 181 9.87 5.06 -30.31
#